data_96f6cb77cd4a56fa97b6783d8b1e719a
#
_entry.id   96f6cb77cd4a56fa97b6783d8b1e719a
#
_cell.length_a   1.000
_cell.length_b   1.000
_cell.length_c   1.000
_cell.angle_alpha   90.00
_cell.angle_beta   90.00
_cell.angle_gamma   90.00
#
_symmetry.space_group_name_H-M   'P 1'
#
loop_
_entity.id
_entity.type
_entity.pdbx_description
1 polymer ?
#
loop_
_entity_poly.entity_id
_entity_poly.type
_entity_poly.pdbx_seq_one_letter_code
_entity_poly.pdbx_strand_id
1 'polypeptide(L)'
;MQAKIEAEIRAKEQEDGTAADHDFRKMKKEDRMRLMQKNKEEGNELFTDGNYKSAAIRYVKAVNHGNKLKDIVGNGNDEVNKLFVSCYLNLSQCYLKLEKYTKAYASAKDAHDLEPENIKALYRMALASWNQKDVDDTEAKIKLALAVDPASKPVLKLQQKVKRARAQEKARRKKMAKAMFS
;
A
#
# COMPACT_ATOMS: atom_id res chain seq x y z
N MET A 1 5.29 16.45 13.04
CA MET A 1 5.68 16.26 11.62
C MET A 1 4.52 15.79 10.74
N GLN A 2 3.67 14.86 11.17
CA GLN A 2 2.48 14.41 10.43
C GLN A 2 1.46 15.53 10.17
N ALA A 3 1.12 16.33 11.19
CA ALA A 3 0.19 17.46 11.06
C ALA A 3 0.64 18.51 10.02
N LYS A 4 1.97 18.68 9.84
CA LYS A 4 2.52 19.62 8.86
C LYS A 4 2.38 19.11 7.42
N ILE A 5 2.50 17.78 7.23
CA ILE A 5 2.30 17.14 5.92
C ILE A 5 0.81 17.13 5.54
N GLU A 6 -0.08 16.90 6.52
CA GLU A 6 -1.53 16.99 6.30
C GLU A 6 -1.99 18.42 6.04
N ALA A 7 -1.37 19.41 6.72
CA ALA A 7 -1.61 20.82 6.45
C ALA A 7 -1.09 21.25 5.06
N GLU A 8 0.09 20.77 4.64
CA GLU A 8 0.61 21.03 3.28
C GLU A 8 -0.24 20.37 2.19
N ILE A 9 -0.79 19.18 2.46
CA ILE A 9 -1.73 18.50 1.54
C ILE A 9 -3.02 19.34 1.45
N ARG A 10 -3.58 19.78 2.59
CA ARG A 10 -4.77 20.65 2.60
C ARG A 10 -4.53 22.00 1.96
N ALA A 11 -3.37 22.63 2.20
CA ALA A 11 -3.02 23.91 1.59
C ALA A 11 -2.92 23.81 0.06
N LYS A 12 -2.27 22.76 -0.47
CA LYS A 12 -2.24 22.49 -1.92
C LYS A 12 -3.59 22.11 -2.50
N GLU A 13 -4.45 21.45 -1.73
CA GLU A 13 -5.84 21.18 -2.14
C GLU A 13 -6.67 22.45 -2.21
N GLN A 14 -6.35 23.49 -1.38
CA GLN A 14 -6.98 24.79 -1.44
C GLN A 14 -6.44 25.68 -2.57
N GLU A 15 -5.15 25.59 -2.92
CA GLU A 15 -4.59 26.32 -4.06
C GLU A 15 -5.07 25.80 -5.42
N ASP A 16 -5.27 24.49 -5.56
CA ASP A 16 -5.91 23.89 -6.76
C ASP A 16 -7.44 24.14 -6.78
N GLY A 17 -8.03 24.64 -5.70
CA GLY A 17 -9.48 24.79 -5.48
C GLY A 17 -10.11 26.08 -5.98
N THR A 18 -9.42 26.92 -6.74
CA THR A 18 -9.96 28.22 -7.23
C THR A 18 -10.76 28.12 -8.53
N ALA A 19 -11.10 26.91 -9.01
CA ALA A 19 -12.02 26.74 -10.10
C ALA A 19 -13.23 25.91 -9.62
N ALA A 20 -14.31 26.63 -9.27
CA ALA A 20 -15.65 26.13 -9.09
C ALA A 20 -15.77 24.96 -8.09
N ASP A 21 -16.32 25.28 -6.93
CA ASP A 21 -17.01 24.34 -6.06
C ASP A 21 -18.21 23.74 -6.84
N HIS A 22 -17.89 23.01 -7.89
CA HIS A 22 -18.82 22.17 -8.59
C HIS A 22 -19.27 21.13 -7.56
N ASP A 23 -20.52 21.20 -7.21
CA ASP A 23 -21.19 20.28 -6.31
C ASP A 23 -20.86 18.83 -6.72
N PHE A 24 -19.72 18.32 -6.20
CA PHE A 24 -19.22 16.97 -6.46
C PHE A 24 -20.26 15.89 -6.10
N ARG A 25 -21.33 16.24 -5.38
CA ARG A 25 -22.46 15.37 -5.09
C ARG A 25 -23.29 15.03 -6.33
N LYS A 26 -23.32 15.93 -7.34
CA LYS A 26 -24.08 15.76 -8.59
C LYS A 26 -23.26 15.15 -9.73
N MET A 27 -21.97 14.85 -9.50
CA MET A 27 -21.11 14.28 -10.54
C MET A 27 -21.61 12.89 -10.94
N LYS A 28 -21.72 12.64 -12.26
CA LYS A 28 -22.14 11.36 -12.82
C LYS A 28 -21.13 10.26 -12.52
N LYS A 29 -21.59 9.00 -12.50
CA LYS A 29 -20.77 7.80 -12.29
C LYS A 29 -19.57 7.76 -13.23
N GLU A 30 -19.82 8.01 -14.51
CA GLU A 30 -18.82 7.97 -15.58
C GLU A 30 -17.70 9.01 -15.37
N ASP A 31 -18.06 10.21 -14.92
CA ASP A 31 -17.09 11.27 -14.66
C ASP A 31 -16.22 10.94 -13.45
N ARG A 32 -16.79 10.32 -12.41
CA ARG A 32 -16.02 9.84 -11.24
C ARG A 32 -15.05 8.73 -11.62
N MET A 33 -15.47 7.77 -12.46
CA MET A 33 -14.59 6.73 -12.96
C MET A 33 -13.44 7.32 -13.79
N ARG A 34 -13.73 8.28 -14.68
CA ARG A 34 -12.69 8.99 -15.44
C ARG A 34 -11.69 9.69 -14.53
N LEU A 35 -12.16 10.38 -13.48
CA LEU A 35 -11.28 11.05 -12.53
C LEU A 35 -10.44 10.06 -11.71
N MET A 36 -11.03 8.94 -11.30
CA MET A 36 -10.28 7.87 -10.62
C MET A 36 -9.18 7.32 -11.53
N GLN A 37 -9.51 7.01 -12.79
CA GLN A 37 -8.56 6.51 -13.78
C GLN A 37 -7.47 7.55 -14.08
N LYS A 38 -7.84 8.81 -14.35
CA LYS A 38 -6.90 9.90 -14.61
C LYS A 38 -5.90 10.08 -13.47
N ASN A 39 -6.38 10.16 -12.22
CA ASN A 39 -5.48 10.30 -11.07
C ASN A 39 -4.57 9.07 -10.89
N LYS A 40 -5.04 7.86 -11.20
CA LYS A 40 -4.20 6.66 -11.19
C LYS A 40 -3.09 6.75 -12.25
N GLU A 41 -3.39 7.20 -13.45
CA GLU A 41 -2.42 7.36 -14.56
C GLU A 41 -1.38 8.43 -14.24
N GLU A 42 -1.79 9.61 -13.81
CA GLU A 42 -0.88 10.67 -13.34
C GLU A 42 0.01 10.19 -12.17
N GLY A 43 -0.56 9.37 -11.28
CA GLY A 43 0.20 8.72 -10.21
C GLY A 43 1.26 7.76 -10.74
N ASN A 44 0.97 7.00 -11.80
CA ASN A 44 1.92 6.09 -12.44
C ASN A 44 3.09 6.86 -13.08
N GLU A 45 2.81 7.96 -13.78
CA GLU A 45 3.83 8.84 -14.39
C GLU A 45 4.76 9.38 -13.30
N LEU A 46 4.21 9.99 -12.26
CA LEU A 46 4.98 10.52 -11.14
C LEU A 46 5.79 9.44 -10.40
N PHE A 47 5.26 8.21 -10.32
CA PHE A 47 6.00 7.08 -9.74
C PHE A 47 7.21 6.70 -10.61
N THR A 48 7.05 6.69 -11.92
CA THR A 48 8.12 6.40 -12.89
C THR A 48 9.21 7.45 -12.80
N ASP A 49 8.87 8.71 -12.61
CA ASP A 49 9.78 9.84 -12.42
C ASP A 49 10.46 9.84 -11.03
N GLY A 50 10.14 8.86 -10.17
CA GLY A 50 10.69 8.77 -8.82
C GLY A 50 10.04 9.71 -7.80
N ASN A 51 9.03 10.49 -8.19
CA ASN A 51 8.32 11.40 -7.30
C ASN A 51 7.24 10.66 -6.48
N TYR A 52 7.69 9.78 -5.59
CA TYR A 52 6.80 8.90 -4.81
C TYR A 52 5.83 9.65 -3.90
N LYS A 53 6.19 10.85 -3.42
CA LYS A 53 5.31 11.67 -2.57
C LYS A 53 4.11 12.18 -3.39
N SER A 54 4.36 12.77 -4.54
CA SER A 54 3.30 13.28 -5.44
C SER A 54 2.47 12.13 -6.04
N ALA A 55 3.12 11.02 -6.41
CA ALA A 55 2.42 9.82 -6.86
C ALA A 55 1.42 9.31 -5.80
N ALA A 56 1.83 9.25 -4.53
CA ALA A 56 0.96 8.83 -3.44
C ALA A 56 -0.26 9.75 -3.30
N ILE A 57 -0.08 11.07 -3.45
CA ILE A 57 -1.20 12.04 -3.42
C ILE A 57 -2.19 11.75 -4.55
N ARG A 58 -1.71 11.48 -5.77
CA ARG A 58 -2.59 11.15 -6.91
C ARG A 58 -3.36 9.84 -6.67
N TYR A 59 -2.71 8.80 -6.16
CA TYR A 59 -3.41 7.55 -5.83
C TYR A 59 -4.45 7.75 -4.72
N VAL A 60 -4.18 8.57 -3.70
CA VAL A 60 -5.18 8.92 -2.68
C VAL A 60 -6.36 9.65 -3.30
N LYS A 61 -6.14 10.63 -4.20
CA LYS A 61 -7.22 11.30 -4.94
C LYS A 61 -8.05 10.30 -5.74
N ALA A 62 -7.40 9.34 -6.43
CA ALA A 62 -8.09 8.27 -7.15
C ALA A 62 -9.00 7.45 -6.22
N VAL A 63 -8.48 7.00 -5.06
CA VAL A 63 -9.25 6.26 -4.05
C VAL A 63 -10.44 7.09 -3.53
N ASN A 64 -10.26 8.38 -3.27
CA ASN A 64 -11.33 9.26 -2.79
C ASN A 64 -12.47 9.39 -3.83
N HIS A 65 -12.15 9.51 -5.13
CA HIS A 65 -13.17 9.48 -6.18
C HIS A 65 -13.88 8.13 -6.24
N GLY A 66 -13.15 7.03 -6.07
CA GLY A 66 -13.69 5.69 -6.03
C GLY A 66 -14.62 5.45 -4.83
N ASN A 67 -14.28 5.92 -3.64
CA ASN A 67 -15.14 5.81 -2.46
C ASN A 67 -16.50 6.48 -2.68
N LYS A 68 -16.49 7.72 -3.20
CA LYS A 68 -17.73 8.42 -3.57
C LYS A 68 -18.53 7.71 -4.68
N LEU A 69 -17.85 6.94 -5.52
CA LEU A 69 -18.49 6.12 -6.55
C LEU A 69 -19.16 4.88 -5.93
N LYS A 70 -18.52 4.23 -4.94
CA LYS A 70 -19.11 3.11 -4.20
C LYS A 70 -20.43 3.48 -3.51
N ASP A 71 -20.53 4.69 -2.99
CA ASP A 71 -21.76 5.21 -2.39
C ASP A 71 -22.93 5.26 -3.39
N ILE A 72 -22.61 5.39 -4.70
CA ILE A 72 -23.60 5.49 -5.78
C ILE A 72 -23.94 4.11 -6.37
N VAL A 73 -22.94 3.25 -6.61
CA VAL A 73 -23.10 1.98 -7.33
C VAL A 73 -23.12 0.74 -6.45
N GLY A 74 -22.88 0.91 -5.14
CA GLY A 74 -22.71 -0.21 -4.20
C GLY A 74 -21.35 -0.89 -4.29
N ASN A 75 -21.11 -1.80 -3.35
CA ASN A 75 -19.81 -2.48 -3.21
C ASN A 75 -19.52 -3.60 -4.23
N GLY A 76 -20.50 -3.97 -5.05
CA GLY A 76 -20.44 -5.13 -5.97
C GLY A 76 -19.94 -4.83 -7.38
N ASN A 77 -19.38 -3.65 -7.66
CA ASN A 77 -18.89 -3.33 -8.99
C ASN A 77 -17.44 -3.77 -9.19
N ASP A 78 -17.23 -4.87 -9.91
CA ASP A 78 -15.90 -5.48 -10.14
C ASP A 78 -14.91 -4.55 -10.83
N GLU A 79 -15.36 -3.69 -11.75
CA GLU A 79 -14.50 -2.75 -12.46
C GLU A 79 -13.94 -1.70 -11.49
N VAL A 80 -14.81 -1.17 -10.65
CA VAL A 80 -14.43 -0.21 -9.60
C VAL A 80 -13.48 -0.87 -8.60
N ASN A 81 -13.77 -2.11 -8.18
CA ASN A 81 -12.92 -2.84 -7.24
C ASN A 81 -11.52 -3.10 -7.81
N LYS A 82 -11.40 -3.48 -9.09
CA LYS A 82 -10.09 -3.65 -9.78
C LYS A 82 -9.28 -2.34 -9.80
N LEU A 83 -9.94 -1.20 -10.01
CA LEU A 83 -9.28 0.10 -9.94
C LEU A 83 -8.80 0.40 -8.50
N PHE A 84 -9.61 0.11 -7.48
CA PHE A 84 -9.19 0.26 -6.08
C PHE A 84 -7.97 -0.59 -5.76
N VAL A 85 -8.00 -1.88 -6.09
CA VAL A 85 -6.87 -2.80 -5.86
C VAL A 85 -5.60 -2.24 -6.52
N SER A 86 -5.70 -1.80 -7.77
CA SER A 86 -4.56 -1.19 -8.48
C SER A 86 -4.04 0.07 -7.76
N CYS A 87 -4.93 0.98 -7.33
CA CYS A 87 -4.55 2.20 -6.63
C CYS A 87 -3.92 1.89 -5.27
N TYR A 88 -4.52 1.00 -4.47
CA TYR A 88 -3.98 0.60 -3.16
C TYR A 88 -2.63 -0.10 -3.26
N LEU A 89 -2.46 -0.99 -4.24
CA LEU A 89 -1.16 -1.60 -4.50
C LEU A 89 -0.10 -0.54 -4.84
N ASN A 90 -0.38 0.39 -5.74
CA ASN A 90 0.57 1.43 -6.12
C ASN A 90 0.86 2.40 -4.96
N LEU A 91 -0.16 2.76 -4.18
CA LEU A 91 -0.02 3.56 -2.97
C LEU A 91 0.87 2.87 -1.94
N SER A 92 0.66 1.57 -1.70
CA SER A 92 1.53 0.76 -0.84
C SER A 92 2.99 0.80 -1.31
N GLN A 93 3.22 0.68 -2.62
CA GLN A 93 4.56 0.75 -3.19
C GLN A 93 5.21 2.12 -2.99
N CYS A 94 4.45 3.21 -3.17
CA CYS A 94 4.93 4.56 -2.85
C CYS A 94 5.36 4.67 -1.39
N TYR A 95 4.53 4.19 -0.47
CA TYR A 95 4.84 4.24 0.95
C TYR A 95 6.04 3.36 1.35
N LEU A 96 6.25 2.21 0.69
CA LEU A 96 7.47 1.42 0.85
C LEU A 96 8.71 2.20 0.42
N LYS A 97 8.65 2.90 -0.72
CA LYS A 97 9.75 3.75 -1.20
C LYS A 97 10.01 4.97 -0.30
N LEU A 98 8.98 5.48 0.36
CA LEU A 98 9.05 6.58 1.32
C LEU A 98 9.35 6.11 2.75
N GLU A 99 9.61 4.83 2.97
CA GLU A 99 9.87 4.19 4.26
C GLU A 99 8.72 4.37 5.29
N LYS A 100 7.51 4.66 4.81
CA LYS A 100 6.30 4.79 5.62
C LYS A 100 5.61 3.43 5.77
N TYR A 101 6.26 2.51 6.47
CA TYR A 101 5.89 1.09 6.47
C TYR A 101 4.50 0.81 7.01
N THR A 102 4.05 1.53 8.05
CA THR A 102 2.68 1.39 8.58
C THR A 102 1.62 1.75 7.53
N LYS A 103 1.83 2.86 6.79
CA LYS A 103 0.92 3.26 5.70
C LYS A 103 1.00 2.29 4.52
N ALA A 104 2.19 1.76 4.24
CA ALA A 104 2.39 0.75 3.20
C ALA A 104 1.62 -0.53 3.51
N TYR A 105 1.68 -1.00 4.76
CA TYR A 105 0.93 -2.15 5.23
C TYR A 105 -0.57 -1.94 5.11
N ALA A 106 -1.07 -0.80 5.62
CA ALA A 106 -2.50 -0.48 5.57
C ALA A 106 -3.03 -0.48 4.13
N SER A 107 -2.33 0.22 3.21
CA SER A 107 -2.73 0.24 1.81
C SER A 107 -2.67 -1.14 1.13
N ALA A 108 -1.68 -1.97 1.47
CA ALA A 108 -1.62 -3.34 0.95
C ALA A 108 -2.75 -4.21 1.53
N LYS A 109 -3.12 -3.99 2.80
CA LYS A 109 -4.24 -4.64 3.45
C LYS A 109 -5.55 -4.28 2.78
N ASP A 110 -5.79 -2.99 2.48
CA ASP A 110 -7.00 -2.55 1.75
C ASP A 110 -7.13 -3.25 0.38
N ALA A 111 -6.01 -3.46 -0.33
CA ALA A 111 -6.00 -4.24 -1.56
C ALA A 111 -6.30 -5.73 -1.32
N HIS A 112 -5.75 -6.33 -0.26
CA HIS A 112 -5.98 -7.72 0.11
C HIS A 112 -7.43 -7.96 0.56
N ASP A 113 -8.03 -7.03 1.27
CA ASP A 113 -9.43 -7.13 1.70
C ASP A 113 -10.41 -7.15 0.51
N LEU A 114 -10.02 -6.55 -0.63
CA LEU A 114 -10.77 -6.61 -1.90
C LEU A 114 -10.43 -7.85 -2.74
N GLU A 115 -9.18 -8.29 -2.72
CA GLU A 115 -8.68 -9.47 -3.44
C GLU A 115 -7.79 -10.30 -2.50
N PRO A 116 -8.36 -11.25 -1.73
CA PRO A 116 -7.61 -12.03 -0.74
C PRO A 116 -6.46 -12.87 -1.32
N GLU A 117 -6.56 -13.29 -2.56
CA GLU A 117 -5.52 -14.08 -3.25
C GLU A 117 -4.51 -13.21 -4.02
N ASN A 118 -4.52 -11.90 -3.81
CA ASN A 118 -3.58 -11.02 -4.49
C ASN A 118 -2.18 -11.12 -3.88
N ILE A 119 -1.30 -11.85 -4.56
CA ILE A 119 0.09 -12.11 -4.12
C ILE A 119 0.89 -10.81 -3.93
N LYS A 120 0.65 -9.77 -4.76
CA LYS A 120 1.35 -8.49 -4.62
C LYS A 120 0.95 -7.79 -3.33
N ALA A 121 -0.33 -7.89 -2.92
CA ALA A 121 -0.80 -7.35 -1.66
C ALA A 121 -0.13 -8.06 -0.47
N LEU A 122 -0.21 -9.40 -0.44
CA LEU A 122 0.42 -10.21 0.60
C LEU A 122 1.94 -9.97 0.70
N TYR A 123 2.63 -9.91 -0.43
CA TYR A 123 4.07 -9.61 -0.47
C TYR A 123 4.40 -8.22 0.07
N ARG A 124 3.61 -7.20 -0.27
CA ARG A 124 3.83 -5.83 0.22
C ARG A 124 3.52 -5.70 1.72
N MET A 125 2.51 -6.40 2.22
CA MET A 125 2.27 -6.53 3.67
C MET A 125 3.48 -7.16 4.35
N ALA A 126 3.94 -8.32 3.86
CA ALA A 126 5.14 -8.98 4.40
C ALA A 126 6.38 -8.09 4.38
N LEU A 127 6.59 -7.34 3.29
CA LEU A 127 7.74 -6.44 3.17
C LEU A 127 7.62 -5.24 4.14
N ALA A 128 6.43 -4.72 4.34
CA ALA A 128 6.18 -3.64 5.30
C ALA A 128 6.44 -4.12 6.73
N SER A 129 5.89 -5.27 7.14
CA SER A 129 6.13 -5.87 8.46
C SER A 129 7.60 -6.19 8.70
N TRP A 130 8.29 -6.72 7.69
CA TRP A 130 9.73 -6.95 7.75
C TRP A 130 10.52 -5.68 8.09
N ASN A 131 10.21 -4.58 7.44
CA ASN A 131 10.87 -3.30 7.69
C ASN A 131 10.47 -2.69 9.05
N GLN A 132 9.31 -3.02 9.59
CA GLN A 132 8.87 -2.68 10.95
C GLN A 132 9.51 -3.58 12.03
N LYS A 133 10.31 -4.58 11.63
CA LYS A 133 10.90 -5.60 12.52
C LYS A 133 9.88 -6.56 13.13
N ASP A 134 8.67 -6.61 12.60
CA ASP A 134 7.66 -7.60 12.97
C ASP A 134 7.89 -8.86 12.12
N VAL A 135 8.74 -9.75 12.68
CA VAL A 135 9.14 -10.97 11.98
C VAL A 135 8.00 -11.99 11.95
N ASP A 136 7.17 -12.01 12.99
CA ASP A 136 6.10 -13.00 13.13
C ASP A 136 4.98 -12.71 12.10
N ASP A 137 4.53 -11.45 11.97
CA ASP A 137 3.58 -11.09 10.91
C ASP A 137 4.20 -11.26 9.52
N THR A 138 5.50 -10.96 9.36
CA THR A 138 6.20 -11.22 8.09
C THR A 138 6.11 -12.67 7.66
N GLU A 139 6.39 -13.61 8.58
CA GLU A 139 6.32 -15.05 8.31
C GLU A 139 4.87 -15.50 8.00
N ALA A 140 3.90 -14.96 8.73
CA ALA A 140 2.48 -15.24 8.48
C ALA A 140 2.06 -14.80 7.07
N LYS A 141 2.43 -13.59 6.64
CA LYS A 141 2.10 -13.09 5.29
C LYS A 141 2.84 -13.83 4.18
N ILE A 142 4.10 -14.22 4.42
CA ILE A 142 4.86 -15.08 3.49
C ILE A 142 4.16 -16.43 3.32
N LYS A 143 3.72 -17.06 4.41
CA LYS A 143 2.99 -18.34 4.36
C LYS A 143 1.73 -18.23 3.51
N LEU A 144 0.92 -17.19 3.72
CA LEU A 144 -0.28 -16.93 2.92
C LEU A 144 0.06 -16.71 1.44
N ALA A 145 1.07 -15.90 1.13
CA ALA A 145 1.48 -15.64 -0.25
C ALA A 145 1.96 -16.91 -0.98
N LEU A 146 2.71 -17.78 -0.28
CA LEU A 146 3.19 -19.06 -0.84
C LEU A 146 2.09 -20.13 -0.93
N ALA A 147 1.02 -20.01 -0.17
CA ALA A 147 -0.16 -20.86 -0.34
C ALA A 147 -0.89 -20.54 -1.66
N VAL A 148 -0.89 -19.28 -2.09
CA VAL A 148 -1.47 -18.85 -3.38
C VAL A 148 -0.53 -19.15 -4.55
N ASP A 149 0.75 -18.77 -4.44
CA ASP A 149 1.77 -19.05 -5.46
C ASP A 149 3.07 -19.55 -4.80
N PRO A 150 3.27 -20.87 -4.75
CA PRO A 150 4.48 -21.47 -4.20
C PRO A 150 5.77 -21.10 -4.96
N ALA A 151 5.66 -20.65 -6.21
CA ALA A 151 6.79 -20.32 -7.09
C ALA A 151 7.14 -18.82 -7.11
N SER A 152 6.46 -18.00 -6.34
CA SER A 152 6.66 -16.54 -6.31
C SER A 152 8.09 -16.17 -5.91
N LYS A 153 8.92 -15.82 -6.89
CA LYS A 153 10.33 -15.47 -6.68
C LYS A 153 10.55 -14.35 -5.65
N PRO A 154 9.77 -13.23 -5.65
CA PRO A 154 9.93 -12.18 -4.65
C PRO A 154 9.65 -12.66 -3.23
N VAL A 155 8.61 -13.46 -3.05
CA VAL A 155 8.21 -14.02 -1.74
C VAL A 155 9.26 -15.00 -1.23
N LEU A 156 9.74 -15.91 -2.10
CA LEU A 156 10.80 -16.86 -1.75
C LEU A 156 12.11 -16.16 -1.34
N LYS A 157 12.49 -15.07 -2.03
CA LYS A 157 13.65 -14.25 -1.64
C LYS A 157 13.45 -13.63 -0.24
N LEU A 158 12.29 -13.09 0.03
CA LEU A 158 11.97 -12.53 1.36
C LEU A 158 12.00 -13.63 2.43
N GLN A 159 11.42 -14.80 2.16
CA GLN A 159 11.46 -15.95 3.07
C GLN A 159 12.88 -16.35 3.43
N GLN A 160 13.78 -16.44 2.44
CA GLN A 160 15.18 -16.75 2.70
C GLN A 160 15.86 -15.70 3.58
N LYS A 161 15.56 -14.41 3.35
CA LYS A 161 16.07 -13.30 4.16
C LYS A 161 15.63 -13.41 5.61
N VAL A 162 14.35 -13.71 5.83
CA VAL A 162 13.76 -13.91 7.16
C VAL A 162 14.38 -15.12 7.87
N LYS A 163 14.49 -16.27 7.18
CA LYS A 163 15.14 -17.47 7.75
C LYS A 163 16.57 -17.22 8.19
N ARG A 164 17.35 -16.49 7.39
CA ARG A 164 18.74 -16.12 7.75
C ARG A 164 18.77 -15.23 8.99
N ALA A 165 17.92 -14.22 9.07
CA ALA A 165 17.86 -13.32 10.22
C ALA A 165 17.47 -14.07 11.51
N ARG A 166 16.48 -14.98 11.46
CA ARG A 166 16.10 -15.84 12.58
C ARG A 166 17.26 -16.73 13.05
N ALA A 167 17.98 -17.35 12.11
CA ALA A 167 19.13 -18.19 12.44
C ALA A 167 20.24 -17.37 13.13
N GLN A 168 20.55 -16.20 12.62
CA GLN A 168 21.55 -15.28 13.22
C GLN A 168 21.13 -14.85 14.63
N GLU A 169 19.88 -14.48 14.82
CA GLU A 169 19.37 -14.10 16.12
C GLU A 169 19.44 -15.25 17.14
N LYS A 170 19.03 -16.47 16.74
CA LYS A 170 19.13 -17.67 17.57
C LYS A 170 20.59 -17.95 17.98
N ALA A 171 21.53 -17.85 17.04
CA ALA A 171 22.95 -18.02 17.32
C ALA A 171 23.49 -16.96 18.29
N ARG A 172 23.08 -15.69 18.11
CA ARG A 172 23.45 -14.59 19.02
C ARG A 172 22.91 -14.83 20.43
N ARG A 173 21.62 -15.18 20.57
CA ARG A 173 20.99 -15.48 21.87
C ARG A 173 21.72 -16.63 22.56
N LYS A 174 22.05 -17.70 21.83
CA LYS A 174 22.81 -18.85 22.39
C LYS A 174 24.19 -18.43 22.89
N LYS A 175 24.92 -17.59 22.13
CA LYS A 175 26.23 -17.06 22.52
C LYS A 175 26.13 -16.19 23.80
N MET A 176 25.14 -15.31 23.86
CA MET A 176 24.91 -14.47 25.04
C MET A 176 24.55 -15.29 26.28
N ALA A 177 23.65 -16.27 26.15
CA ALA A 177 23.31 -17.15 27.24
C ALA A 177 24.54 -17.90 27.76
N LYS A 178 25.39 -18.45 26.86
CA LYS A 178 26.63 -19.13 27.29
C LYS A 178 27.56 -18.18 28.02
N ALA A 179 27.69 -16.93 27.62
CA ALA A 179 28.57 -15.96 28.30
C ALA A 179 28.03 -15.47 29.66
N MET A 180 26.72 -15.62 29.92
CA MET A 180 26.11 -15.25 31.22
C MET A 180 26.28 -16.35 32.27
N PHE A 181 26.57 -17.59 31.86
CA PHE A 181 26.72 -18.76 32.78
C PHE A 181 28.14 -19.32 32.81
N SER A 182 29.10 -18.65 32.21
CA SER A 182 30.55 -18.90 32.28
C SER A 182 31.26 -17.83 33.08
#